data_b60e0bec7bd9b95bc616132d6436964b
#
_entry.id   b60e0bec7bd9b95bc616132d6436964b
#
_cell.length_a   1.000
_cell.length_b   1.000
_cell.length_c   1.000
_cell.angle_alpha   90.00
_cell.angle_beta   90.00
_cell.angle_gamma   90.00
#
_symmetry.space_group_name_H-M   'P 1'
#
loop_
_entity.id
_entity.type
_entity.pdbx_description
1 polymer ?
#
loop_
_entity_poly.entity_id
_entity_poly.type
_entity_poly.pdbx_seq_one_letter_code
_entity_poly.pdbx_strand_id
1 'polypeptide(L)'
;MTNGLSIAHSRSGQVCIVTLTGRIDNSNAGDFMARLSTLIASGEKNILVDFGAVPYLTSAAFRALLVATDQAERNAARLTLCSVIGHVRELFEMGGLLDVFTILGSRDEALARLG
;
A
#
# COMPACT_ATOMS: atom_id res chain seq x y z
N MET A 1 3.47 12.95 18.54
CA MET A 1 4.65 12.13 18.24
C MET A 1 4.32 11.12 17.16
N THR A 2 5.17 11.01 16.17
CA THR A 2 4.93 10.01 15.11
C THR A 2 5.41 8.64 15.58
N ASN A 3 4.78 7.59 15.07
CA ASN A 3 5.18 6.20 15.33
C ASN A 3 6.13 5.67 14.26
N GLY A 4 6.86 6.57 13.59
CA GLY A 4 7.81 6.21 12.54
C GLY A 4 7.21 6.12 11.15
N LEU A 5 5.91 6.31 11.01
CA LEU A 5 5.22 6.21 9.73
C LEU A 5 4.32 7.44 9.52
N SER A 6 4.45 8.06 8.37
CA SER A 6 3.54 9.11 7.92
C SER A 6 2.71 8.56 6.77
N ILE A 7 1.39 8.72 6.86
CA ILE A 7 0.46 8.27 5.83
C ILE A 7 -0.30 9.48 5.33
N ALA A 8 -0.16 9.78 4.05
CA ALA A 8 -0.89 10.86 3.41
C ALA A 8 -1.66 10.31 2.23
N HIS A 9 -2.76 10.95 1.87
CA HIS A 9 -3.45 10.55 0.65
C HIS A 9 -3.78 11.77 -0.20
N SER A 10 -3.85 11.54 -1.49
CA SER A 10 -4.18 12.54 -2.49
C SER A 10 -4.96 11.85 -3.60
N ARG A 11 -5.35 12.60 -4.61
CA ARG A 11 -6.15 12.05 -5.69
C ARG A 11 -5.59 12.47 -7.04
N SER A 12 -5.61 11.52 -7.97
CA SER A 12 -5.33 11.78 -9.38
C SER A 12 -6.43 11.11 -10.19
N GLY A 13 -7.38 11.91 -10.72
CA GLY A 13 -8.53 11.36 -11.41
C GLY A 13 -9.36 10.45 -10.50
N GLN A 14 -9.53 9.19 -10.91
CA GLN A 14 -10.28 8.19 -10.16
C GLN A 14 -9.41 7.45 -9.14
N VAL A 15 -8.12 7.75 -9.08
CA VAL A 15 -7.18 7.02 -8.24
C VAL A 15 -6.94 7.76 -6.92
N CYS A 16 -7.13 7.07 -5.80
CA CYS A 16 -6.75 7.55 -4.48
C CYS A 16 -5.32 7.08 -4.22
N ILE A 17 -4.40 8.02 -4.08
CA ILE A 17 -2.98 7.71 -3.88
C ILE A 17 -2.68 7.79 -2.39
N VAL A 18 -2.15 6.68 -1.83
CA VAL A 18 -1.70 6.63 -0.44
C VAL A 18 -0.18 6.66 -0.46
N THR A 19 0.40 7.74 0.07
CA THR A 19 1.85 7.91 0.12
C THR A 19 2.34 7.60 1.52
N LEU A 20 3.26 6.64 1.61
CA LEU A 20 3.83 6.20 2.87
C LEU A 20 5.25 6.74 3.00
N THR A 21 5.59 7.24 4.20
CA THR A 21 6.95 7.70 4.49
C THR A 21 7.37 7.12 5.83
N GLY A 22 8.46 6.37 5.83
CA GLY A 22 8.98 5.74 7.03
C GLY A 22 8.74 4.24 7.04
N ARG A 23 9.24 3.59 8.09
CA ARG A 23 9.13 2.13 8.23
C ARG A 23 7.75 1.72 8.70
N ILE A 24 7.34 0.51 8.31
CA ILE A 24 6.10 -0.08 8.80
C ILE A 24 6.47 -1.29 9.66
N ASP A 25 6.13 -1.23 10.93
CA ASP A 25 6.46 -2.28 11.90
C ASP A 25 5.27 -2.59 12.80
N ASN A 26 5.48 -3.38 13.86
CA ASN A 26 4.42 -3.80 14.75
C ASN A 26 3.75 -2.63 15.48
N SER A 27 4.44 -1.50 15.63
CA SER A 27 3.89 -0.34 16.34
C SER A 27 2.90 0.46 15.51
N ASN A 28 2.97 0.37 14.17
CA ASN A 28 2.16 1.22 13.29
C ASN A 28 1.40 0.45 12.20
N ALA A 29 1.59 -0.86 12.09
CA ALA A 29 0.88 -1.65 11.08
C ALA A 29 -0.63 -1.58 11.25
N GLY A 30 -1.12 -1.47 12.48
CA GLY A 30 -2.55 -1.32 12.76
C GLY A 30 -3.10 0.00 12.21
N ASP A 31 -2.35 1.08 12.37
CA ASP A 31 -2.74 2.39 11.83
C ASP A 31 -2.77 2.37 10.31
N PHE A 32 -1.78 1.71 9.71
CA PHE A 32 -1.72 1.55 8.26
C PHE A 32 -2.92 0.77 7.75
N MET A 33 -3.23 -0.36 8.38
CA MET A 33 -4.39 -1.16 8.00
C MET A 33 -5.70 -0.38 8.17
N ALA A 34 -5.84 0.34 9.29
CA ALA A 34 -7.04 1.13 9.56
C ALA A 34 -7.25 2.22 8.50
N ARG A 35 -6.17 2.87 8.05
CA ARG A 35 -6.27 3.89 7.03
C ARG A 35 -6.76 3.31 5.71
N LEU A 36 -6.22 2.16 5.30
CA LEU A 36 -6.65 1.50 4.07
C LEU A 36 -8.11 1.03 4.19
N SER A 37 -8.47 0.45 5.33
CA SER A 37 -9.84 0.01 5.58
C SER A 37 -10.83 1.17 5.48
N THR A 38 -10.49 2.32 6.04
CA THR A 38 -11.35 3.50 6.00
C THR A 38 -11.57 3.97 4.57
N LEU A 39 -10.51 4.00 3.76
CA LEU A 39 -10.62 4.41 2.36
C LEU A 39 -11.49 3.44 1.56
N ILE A 40 -11.32 2.14 1.76
CA ILE A 40 -12.13 1.13 1.09
C ILE A 40 -13.60 1.28 1.49
N ALA A 41 -13.86 1.42 2.79
CA ALA A 41 -15.21 1.56 3.31
C ALA A 41 -15.89 2.84 2.85
N SER A 42 -15.11 3.90 2.59
CA SER A 42 -15.65 5.17 2.11
C SER A 42 -16.04 5.14 0.63
N GLY A 43 -15.77 4.03 -0.06
CA GLY A 43 -16.16 3.87 -1.46
C GLY A 43 -15.06 4.09 -2.48
N GLU A 44 -13.81 4.22 -2.06
CA GLU A 44 -12.70 4.31 -2.99
C GLU A 44 -12.58 3.00 -3.75
N LYS A 45 -12.60 3.07 -5.08
CA LYS A 45 -12.58 1.87 -5.93
C LYS A 45 -11.23 1.61 -6.56
N ASN A 46 -10.30 2.55 -6.48
CA ASN A 46 -8.98 2.41 -7.07
C ASN A 46 -7.97 3.09 -6.15
N ILE A 47 -7.24 2.28 -5.39
CA ILE A 47 -6.29 2.75 -4.38
C ILE A 47 -4.89 2.35 -4.80
N LEU A 48 -3.99 3.33 -4.88
CA LEU A 48 -2.58 3.12 -5.19
C LEU A 48 -1.75 3.43 -3.97
N VAL A 49 -0.98 2.45 -3.48
CA VAL A 49 -0.11 2.61 -2.31
C VAL A 49 1.33 2.71 -2.78
N ASP A 50 1.96 3.84 -2.49
CA ASP A 50 3.32 4.15 -2.92
C ASP A 50 4.31 3.85 -1.80
N PHE A 51 5.22 2.91 -2.05
CA PHE A 51 6.24 2.46 -1.10
C PHE A 51 7.60 3.12 -1.32
N GLY A 52 7.70 4.11 -2.22
CA GLY A 52 8.98 4.68 -2.59
C GLY A 52 9.80 5.28 -1.45
N ALA A 53 9.13 5.73 -0.38
CA ALA A 53 9.78 6.30 0.80
C ALA A 53 9.69 5.38 2.03
N VAL A 54 9.45 4.08 1.81
CA VAL A 54 9.42 3.07 2.88
C VAL A 54 10.73 2.27 2.80
N PRO A 55 11.63 2.42 3.77
CA PRO A 55 12.92 1.70 3.72
C PRO A 55 12.84 0.27 4.24
N TYR A 56 11.80 -0.06 5.00
CA TYR A 56 11.71 -1.35 5.66
C TYR A 56 10.28 -1.62 6.11
N LEU A 57 9.90 -2.91 6.12
CA LEU A 57 8.62 -3.33 6.69
C LEU A 57 8.75 -4.72 7.30
N THR A 58 7.89 -5.01 8.28
CA THR A 58 7.86 -6.29 9.00
C THR A 58 6.72 -7.17 8.52
N SER A 59 6.66 -8.39 9.04
CA SER A 59 5.56 -9.31 8.72
C SER A 59 4.19 -8.75 9.09
N ALA A 60 4.11 -7.88 10.09
CA ALA A 60 2.86 -7.23 10.47
C ALA A 60 2.35 -6.33 9.34
N ALA A 61 3.25 -5.67 8.61
CA ALA A 61 2.89 -4.85 7.47
C ALA A 61 2.34 -5.69 6.32
N PHE A 62 2.97 -6.84 6.06
CA PHE A 62 2.48 -7.76 5.02
C PHE A 62 1.10 -8.28 5.34
N ARG A 63 0.87 -8.62 6.62
CA ARG A 63 -0.45 -9.07 7.05
C ARG A 63 -1.50 -7.98 6.85
N ALA A 64 -1.15 -6.73 7.17
CA ALA A 64 -2.04 -5.60 6.96
C ALA A 64 -2.39 -5.43 5.48
N LEU A 65 -1.41 -5.58 4.60
CA LEU A 65 -1.63 -5.51 3.15
C LEU A 65 -2.52 -6.63 2.65
N LEU A 66 -2.32 -7.86 3.16
CA LEU A 66 -3.14 -9.00 2.76
C LEU A 66 -4.60 -8.79 3.17
N VAL A 67 -4.82 -8.32 4.39
CA VAL A 67 -6.17 -8.03 4.88
C VAL A 67 -6.82 -6.92 4.05
N ALA A 68 -6.08 -5.85 3.76
CA ALA A 68 -6.61 -4.74 2.97
C ALA A 68 -6.93 -5.16 1.53
N THR A 69 -6.09 -6.01 0.94
CA THR A 69 -6.32 -6.51 -0.41
C THR A 69 -7.58 -7.36 -0.48
N ASP A 70 -7.77 -8.24 0.51
CA ASP A 70 -8.98 -9.05 0.59
C ASP A 70 -10.22 -8.18 0.77
N GLN A 71 -10.14 -7.18 1.63
CA GLN A 71 -11.23 -6.24 1.87
C GLN A 71 -11.57 -5.47 0.59
N ALA A 72 -10.56 -5.03 -0.15
CA ALA A 72 -10.76 -4.32 -1.41
C ALA A 72 -11.51 -5.20 -2.41
N GLU A 73 -11.10 -6.46 -2.56
CA GLU A 73 -11.76 -7.40 -3.45
C GLU A 73 -13.23 -7.58 -3.09
N ARG A 74 -13.53 -7.72 -1.80
CA ARG A 74 -14.90 -7.87 -1.32
C ARG A 74 -15.77 -6.65 -1.60
N ASN A 75 -15.15 -5.50 -1.77
CA ASN A 75 -15.86 -4.24 -2.05
C ASN A 75 -15.77 -3.82 -3.52
N ALA A 76 -15.36 -4.72 -4.40
CA ALA A 76 -15.17 -4.46 -5.82
C ALA A 76 -14.20 -3.30 -6.05
N ALA A 77 -13.20 -3.17 -5.18
CA ALA A 77 -12.17 -2.15 -5.28
C ALA A 77 -10.84 -2.81 -5.69
N ARG A 78 -9.94 -2.00 -6.23
CA ARG A 78 -8.62 -2.44 -6.66
C ARG A 78 -7.58 -1.79 -5.76
N LEU A 79 -6.69 -2.59 -5.20
CA LEU A 79 -5.55 -2.11 -4.41
C LEU A 79 -4.28 -2.47 -5.19
N THR A 80 -3.52 -1.45 -5.56
CA THR A 80 -2.30 -1.61 -6.33
C THR A 80 -1.14 -0.99 -5.58
N LEU A 81 0.04 -1.61 -5.66
CA LEU A 81 1.26 -1.11 -5.04
C LEU A 81 2.18 -0.56 -6.12
N CYS A 82 2.95 0.46 -5.80
CA CYS A 82 3.98 0.96 -6.70
C CYS A 82 5.25 1.32 -5.94
N SER A 83 6.33 1.48 -6.68
CA SER A 83 7.65 1.85 -6.12
C SER A 83 8.14 0.86 -5.07
N VAL A 84 7.86 -0.43 -5.29
CA VAL A 84 8.37 -1.50 -4.44
C VAL A 84 9.77 -1.82 -4.95
N ILE A 85 10.76 -1.17 -4.35
CA ILE A 85 12.15 -1.19 -4.83
C ILE A 85 13.11 -1.47 -3.67
N GLY A 86 14.38 -1.76 -4.01
CA GLY A 86 15.44 -1.92 -3.05
C GLY A 86 15.15 -3.00 -2.02
N HIS A 87 15.44 -2.70 -0.76
CA HIS A 87 15.29 -3.65 0.34
C HIS A 87 13.84 -4.10 0.52
N VAL A 88 12.89 -3.20 0.33
CA VAL A 88 11.47 -3.54 0.44
C VAL A 88 11.10 -4.60 -0.61
N ARG A 89 11.59 -4.45 -1.83
CA ARG A 89 11.37 -5.46 -2.88
C ARG A 89 11.96 -6.81 -2.48
N GLU A 90 13.17 -6.80 -1.91
CA GLU A 90 13.79 -8.03 -1.44
C GLU A 90 12.93 -8.74 -0.38
N LEU A 91 12.32 -7.97 0.52
CA LEU A 91 11.45 -8.52 1.55
C LEU A 91 10.21 -9.17 0.94
N PHE A 92 9.62 -8.55 -0.08
CA PHE A 92 8.51 -9.15 -0.81
C PHE A 92 8.92 -10.46 -1.51
N GLU A 93 10.09 -10.46 -2.12
CA GLU A 93 10.62 -11.67 -2.79
C GLU A 93 10.86 -12.80 -1.79
N MET A 94 11.50 -12.49 -0.66
CA MET A 94 11.81 -13.48 0.38
C MET A 94 10.55 -14.11 0.96
N GLY A 95 9.48 -13.35 1.06
CA GLY A 95 8.19 -13.86 1.56
C GLY A 95 7.36 -14.54 0.49
N GLY A 96 7.83 -14.57 -0.76
CA GLY A 96 7.05 -15.14 -1.87
C GLY A 96 5.83 -14.32 -2.21
N LEU A 97 5.86 -13.00 -1.96
CA LEU A 97 4.68 -12.15 -2.02
C LEU A 97 4.60 -11.27 -3.28
N LEU A 98 5.59 -11.31 -4.16
CA LEU A 98 5.55 -10.48 -5.38
C LEU A 98 4.36 -10.79 -6.27
N ASP A 99 3.91 -12.05 -6.30
CA ASP A 99 2.80 -12.47 -7.14
C ASP A 99 1.45 -12.39 -6.43
N VAL A 100 1.46 -12.12 -5.12
CA VAL A 100 0.23 -12.03 -4.33
C VAL A 100 -0.45 -10.69 -4.52
N PHE A 101 0.34 -9.65 -4.75
CA PHE A 101 -0.18 -8.29 -4.92
C PHE A 101 -0.03 -7.82 -6.36
N THR A 102 -0.88 -6.88 -6.76
CA THR A 102 -0.69 -6.16 -8.02
C THR A 102 0.34 -5.07 -7.78
N ILE A 103 1.51 -5.22 -8.38
CA ILE A 103 2.63 -4.30 -8.20
C ILE A 103 3.01 -3.72 -9.55
N LEU A 104 2.93 -2.39 -9.66
CA LEU A 104 3.38 -1.66 -10.85
C LEU A 104 4.67 -0.92 -10.52
N GLY A 105 5.36 -0.39 -11.52
CA GLY A 105 6.69 0.18 -11.33
C GLY A 105 6.69 1.46 -10.50
N SER A 106 6.82 2.60 -11.16
CA SER A 106 6.79 3.89 -10.47
C SER A 106 5.35 4.39 -10.29
N ARG A 107 5.20 5.45 -9.51
CA ARG A 107 3.91 6.12 -9.38
C ARG A 107 3.39 6.57 -10.74
N ASP A 108 4.26 7.16 -11.58
CA ASP A 108 3.86 7.65 -12.89
C ASP A 108 3.37 6.53 -13.79
N GLU A 109 4.09 5.39 -13.81
CA GLU A 109 3.66 4.22 -14.57
C GLU A 109 2.32 3.70 -14.06
N ALA A 110 2.16 3.64 -12.75
CA ALA A 110 0.93 3.15 -12.13
C ALA A 110 -0.25 4.05 -12.51
N LEU A 111 -0.08 5.35 -12.40
CA LEU A 111 -1.14 6.30 -12.74
C LEU A 111 -1.51 6.25 -14.22
N ALA A 112 -0.53 6.03 -15.09
CA ALA A 112 -0.79 5.88 -16.51
C ALA A 112 -1.63 4.64 -16.81
N ARG A 113 -1.48 3.58 -16.01
CA ARG A 113 -2.22 2.33 -16.20
C ARG A 113 -3.59 2.34 -15.50
N LEU A 114 -3.69 3.02 -14.36
CA LEU A 114 -4.90 3.04 -13.54
C LEU A 114 -5.84 4.19 -13.89
N GLY A 115 -5.26 5.27 -14.36
CA GLY A 115 -6.03 6.45 -14.76
C GLY A 115 -6.60 6.33 -16.14
#